data_96fe6408daf6c1c3c259b8bdf7be1770
#
_entry.id   96fe6408daf6c1c3c259b8bdf7be1770
#
_cell.length_a   1.000
_cell.length_b   1.000
_cell.length_c   1.000
_cell.angle_alpha   90.00
_cell.angle_beta   90.00
_cell.angle_gamma   90.00
#
_symmetry.space_group_name_H-M   'P 1'
#
loop_
_entity.id
_entity.type
_entity.pdbx_description
1 polymer ?
#
loop_
_entity_poly.entity_id
_entity_poly.type
_entity_poly.pdbx_seq_one_letter_code
_entity_poly.pdbx_strand_id
1 'polypeptide(L)'
;MNEKSASRAVKAGGKSQYRWVMLALVMLVYIIVLGFTNQSFNILLASIVGDEGWTPVQKTAVSGAMSLGMVWFCFVAGSAIDKISVKKIMGTCLILLSVLIFLRGQATGFVIWYAMMFLYGVVSAFYQPCVTKTVSLWFDSEELATANGCTTAASPIGQITANLFAGRIAANLSGGWRQLFMIAGIIVFVLMVCWWIFAKNRTSMDAALTSTTIKEGENSLWKNIIGVLKDPYVWCMIIADAFFLGLIYARGTYGNYVLQMDPNWAIDKTISGYAGMCNNFCSTAAYILLPIIIRKIGNKYYKWVVLITGFIAPIFFIIGYRSYNFTLLCICLGVAGIFYGGIVPGTKTLMLQRPSVSGIRAGTAFGLMMTVERLGVTVAVHILGGIIFNSADTMGLTLSSFYALQLIAPVFVLIALLYDRAQKKKAAQNA
;
A
#
# COMPACT_ATOMS: atom_id res chain seq x y z
N MET A 1 -15.53 36.57 9.78
CA MET A 1 -16.48 35.43 9.87
C MET A 1 -16.14 34.69 11.15
N ASN A 2 -17.05 34.68 12.14
CA ASN A 2 -16.74 34.24 13.52
C ASN A 2 -16.36 32.76 13.59
N GLU A 3 -15.31 32.40 14.37
CA GLU A 3 -14.89 31.01 14.66
C GLU A 3 -16.04 30.10 15.11
N LYS A 4 -17.06 30.65 15.77
CA LYS A 4 -18.29 29.95 16.16
C LYS A 4 -19.17 29.53 14.97
N SER A 5 -19.13 30.25 13.84
CA SER A 5 -19.88 29.88 12.62
C SER A 5 -19.15 28.78 11.83
N ALA A 6 -17.82 28.82 11.80
CA ALA A 6 -17.00 27.75 11.23
C ALA A 6 -17.11 26.43 12.03
N SER A 7 -17.09 26.51 13.37
CA SER A 7 -17.28 25.37 14.27
C SER A 7 -18.69 24.77 14.16
N ARG A 8 -19.73 25.61 13.94
CA ARG A 8 -21.11 25.13 13.70
C ARG A 8 -21.26 24.47 12.32
N ALA A 9 -20.59 24.97 11.28
CA ALA A 9 -20.61 24.38 9.94
C ALA A 9 -19.91 23.00 9.92
N VAL A 10 -18.83 22.85 10.67
CA VAL A 10 -18.13 21.58 10.87
C VAL A 10 -19.00 20.56 11.61
N LYS A 11 -19.72 20.99 12.68
CA LYS A 11 -20.66 20.12 13.41
C LYS A 11 -21.91 19.73 12.61
N ALA A 12 -22.41 20.57 11.73
CA ALA A 12 -23.60 20.27 10.91
C ALA A 12 -23.33 19.25 9.80
N GLY A 13 -22.07 19.08 9.38
CA GLY A 13 -21.68 18.17 8.30
C GLY A 13 -21.49 16.71 8.70
N GLY A 14 -21.16 16.41 9.95
CA GLY A 14 -20.76 15.08 10.42
C GLY A 14 -21.87 14.04 10.61
N LYS A 15 -23.14 14.43 10.68
CA LYS A 15 -24.25 13.54 11.08
C LYS A 15 -25.04 12.89 9.94
N SER A 16 -24.66 13.08 8.67
CA SER A 16 -25.36 12.43 7.57
C SER A 16 -25.05 10.94 7.50
N GLN A 17 -26.06 10.09 7.60
CA GLN A 17 -25.94 8.63 7.42
C GLN A 17 -25.30 8.26 6.06
N TYR A 18 -25.36 9.17 5.10
CA TYR A 18 -24.77 8.99 3.76
C TYR A 18 -23.24 8.83 3.76
N ARG A 19 -22.55 9.27 4.81
CA ARG A 19 -21.10 9.06 4.99
C ARG A 19 -20.71 7.58 4.96
N TRP A 20 -21.55 6.69 5.51
CA TRP A 20 -21.32 5.26 5.48
C TRP A 20 -21.48 4.67 4.08
N VAL A 21 -22.36 5.22 3.26
CA VAL A 21 -22.48 4.86 1.84
C VAL A 21 -21.21 5.24 1.08
N MET A 22 -20.69 6.45 1.33
CA MET A 22 -19.41 6.88 0.72
C MET A 22 -18.25 6.02 1.18
N LEU A 23 -18.20 5.65 2.46
CA LEU A 23 -17.18 4.73 2.97
C LEU A 23 -17.27 3.36 2.31
N ALA A 24 -18.46 2.78 2.19
CA ALA A 24 -18.68 1.50 1.55
C ALA A 24 -18.23 1.50 0.08
N LEU A 25 -18.54 2.55 -0.67
CA LEU A 25 -18.11 2.72 -2.06
C LEU A 25 -16.58 2.74 -2.18
N VAL A 26 -15.92 3.52 -1.33
CA VAL A 26 -14.46 3.62 -1.31
C VAL A 26 -13.81 2.29 -0.89
N MET A 27 -14.40 1.59 0.08
CA MET A 27 -13.94 0.26 0.48
C MET A 27 -14.08 -0.75 -0.66
N LEU A 28 -15.19 -0.74 -1.40
CA LEU A 28 -15.38 -1.60 -2.57
C LEU A 28 -14.34 -1.33 -3.66
N VAL A 29 -13.97 -0.07 -3.91
CA VAL A 29 -12.88 0.26 -4.83
C VAL A 29 -11.57 -0.37 -4.34
N TYR A 30 -11.25 -0.26 -3.07
CA TYR A 30 -10.01 -0.84 -2.53
C TYR A 30 -10.02 -2.38 -2.51
N ILE A 31 -11.15 -3.00 -2.18
CA ILE A 31 -11.29 -4.47 -2.22
C ILE A 31 -11.10 -4.99 -3.63
N ILE A 32 -11.79 -4.41 -4.61
CA ILE A 32 -11.82 -4.95 -5.98
C ILE A 32 -10.57 -4.55 -6.76
N VAL A 33 -10.26 -3.24 -6.81
CA VAL A 33 -9.19 -2.73 -7.68
C VAL A 33 -7.82 -2.96 -7.06
N LEU A 34 -7.59 -2.47 -5.84
CA LEU A 34 -6.27 -2.56 -5.20
C LEU A 34 -6.01 -3.95 -4.61
N GLY A 35 -7.04 -4.59 -4.05
CA GLY A 35 -6.92 -5.89 -3.42
C GLY A 35 -7.01 -7.02 -4.43
N PHE A 36 -8.21 -7.31 -4.92
CA PHE A 36 -8.48 -8.50 -5.74
C PHE A 36 -7.73 -8.48 -7.07
N THR A 37 -7.88 -7.43 -7.87
CA THR A 37 -7.34 -7.41 -9.24
C THR A 37 -5.82 -7.40 -9.26
N ASN A 38 -5.20 -6.65 -8.36
CA ASN A 38 -3.73 -6.58 -8.29
C ASN A 38 -3.13 -7.88 -7.76
N GLN A 39 -3.74 -8.48 -6.74
CA GLN A 39 -3.27 -9.75 -6.18
C GLN A 39 -3.52 -10.92 -7.15
N SER A 40 -4.60 -10.90 -7.94
CA SER A 40 -4.85 -11.91 -8.98
C SER A 40 -3.73 -11.95 -10.01
N PHE A 41 -3.16 -10.80 -10.40
CA PHE A 41 -1.99 -10.76 -11.27
C PHE A 41 -0.80 -11.50 -10.64
N ASN A 42 -0.52 -11.26 -9.36
CA ASN A 42 0.61 -11.91 -8.67
C ASN A 42 0.43 -13.44 -8.56
N ILE A 43 -0.80 -13.92 -8.34
CA ILE A 43 -1.10 -15.37 -8.24
C ILE A 43 -0.98 -16.04 -9.61
N LEU A 44 -1.44 -15.37 -10.65
CA LEU A 44 -1.49 -15.90 -12.01
C LEU A 44 -0.23 -15.59 -12.82
N LEU A 45 0.77 -14.93 -12.21
CA LEU A 45 2.00 -14.51 -12.89
C LEU A 45 2.72 -15.68 -13.57
N ALA A 46 2.77 -16.85 -12.92
CA ALA A 46 3.41 -18.02 -13.50
C ALA A 46 2.68 -18.51 -14.77
N SER A 47 1.35 -18.51 -14.76
CA SER A 47 0.53 -18.88 -15.92
C SER A 47 0.69 -17.86 -17.06
N ILE A 48 0.65 -16.55 -16.74
CA ILE A 48 0.83 -15.48 -17.72
C ILE A 48 2.20 -15.56 -18.37
N VAL A 49 3.25 -15.74 -17.56
CA VAL A 49 4.63 -15.87 -18.04
C VAL A 49 4.81 -17.09 -18.93
N GLY A 50 4.18 -18.21 -18.59
CA GLY A 50 4.21 -19.42 -19.40
C GLY A 50 3.56 -19.22 -20.77
N ASP A 51 2.39 -18.59 -20.82
CA ASP A 51 1.63 -18.36 -22.05
C ASP A 51 2.31 -17.30 -22.96
N GLU A 52 2.90 -16.26 -22.36
CA GLU A 52 3.49 -15.13 -23.11
C GLU A 52 4.96 -15.36 -23.48
N GLY A 53 5.64 -16.36 -22.93
CA GLY A 53 7.02 -16.69 -23.24
C GLY A 53 8.04 -15.60 -22.90
N TRP A 54 7.81 -14.81 -21.85
CA TRP A 54 8.69 -13.68 -21.51
C TRP A 54 10.09 -14.10 -21.05
N THR A 55 11.08 -13.32 -21.48
CA THR A 55 12.44 -13.41 -20.95
C THR A 55 12.48 -12.95 -19.47
N PRO A 56 13.50 -13.35 -18.67
CA PRO A 56 13.65 -12.88 -17.28
C PRO A 56 13.59 -11.36 -17.12
N VAL A 57 14.19 -10.61 -18.04
CA VAL A 57 14.16 -9.14 -18.06
C VAL A 57 12.74 -8.61 -18.29
N GLN A 58 12.03 -9.19 -19.24
CA GLN A 58 10.64 -8.80 -19.53
C GLN A 58 9.68 -9.09 -18.36
N LYS A 59 9.81 -10.26 -17.73
CA LYS A 59 9.03 -10.62 -16.52
C LYS A 59 9.22 -9.59 -15.42
N THR A 60 10.46 -9.25 -15.12
CA THR A 60 10.84 -8.26 -14.11
C THR A 60 10.27 -6.87 -14.44
N ALA A 61 10.44 -6.45 -15.70
CA ALA A 61 9.96 -5.15 -16.16
C ALA A 61 8.43 -5.00 -16.03
N VAL A 62 7.66 -6.00 -16.48
CA VAL A 62 6.19 -5.98 -16.37
C VAL A 62 5.75 -5.98 -14.90
N SER A 63 6.38 -6.81 -14.04
CA SER A 63 6.04 -6.88 -12.62
C SER A 63 6.30 -5.57 -11.87
N GLY A 64 7.34 -4.81 -12.26
CA GLY A 64 7.68 -3.52 -11.65
C GLY A 64 7.01 -2.30 -12.30
N ALA A 65 6.43 -2.44 -13.50
CA ALA A 65 5.92 -1.32 -14.30
C ALA A 65 4.84 -0.50 -13.56
N MET A 66 3.96 -1.16 -12.79
CA MET A 66 2.95 -0.48 -11.98
C MET A 66 3.58 0.46 -10.96
N SER A 67 4.56 -0.02 -10.21
CA SER A 67 5.23 0.80 -9.18
C SER A 67 5.97 1.98 -9.82
N LEU A 68 6.59 1.75 -10.97
CA LEU A 68 7.27 2.80 -11.72
C LEU A 68 6.30 3.90 -12.17
N GLY A 69 5.13 3.52 -12.71
CA GLY A 69 4.08 4.48 -13.07
C GLY A 69 3.60 5.31 -11.87
N MET A 70 3.47 4.70 -10.69
CA MET A 70 3.11 5.41 -9.47
C MET A 70 4.17 6.43 -9.05
N VAL A 71 5.46 6.08 -9.07
CA VAL A 71 6.57 6.97 -8.65
C VAL A 71 6.52 8.30 -9.40
N TRP A 72 6.38 8.25 -10.71
CA TRP A 72 6.39 9.45 -11.56
C TRP A 72 5.18 10.35 -11.34
N PHE A 73 4.04 9.82 -10.97
CA PHE A 73 2.79 10.58 -10.93
C PHE A 73 2.23 10.85 -9.54
N CYS A 74 2.75 10.23 -8.47
CA CYS A 74 2.26 10.47 -7.10
C CYS A 74 2.33 11.96 -6.69
N PHE A 75 3.39 12.67 -7.07
CA PHE A 75 3.54 14.09 -6.76
C PHE A 75 2.51 14.96 -7.52
N VAL A 76 2.32 14.67 -8.81
CA VAL A 76 1.34 15.38 -9.65
C VAL A 76 -0.09 15.10 -9.16
N ALA A 77 -0.37 13.88 -8.77
CA ALA A 77 -1.67 13.46 -8.26
C ALA A 77 -2.10 14.24 -7.01
N GLY A 78 -1.17 14.46 -6.06
CA GLY A 78 -1.45 15.25 -4.87
C GLY A 78 -1.97 16.66 -5.21
N SER A 79 -1.29 17.35 -6.12
CA SER A 79 -1.69 18.71 -6.55
C SER A 79 -2.99 18.74 -7.37
N ALA A 80 -3.26 17.71 -8.17
CA ALA A 80 -4.48 17.61 -8.97
C ALA A 80 -5.73 17.42 -8.09
N ILE A 81 -5.60 16.59 -7.03
CA ILE A 81 -6.70 16.30 -6.11
C ILE A 81 -7.15 17.52 -5.32
N ASP A 82 -6.26 18.49 -5.11
CA ASP A 82 -6.59 19.73 -4.43
C ASP A 82 -7.37 20.71 -5.31
N LYS A 83 -7.22 20.62 -6.63
CA LYS A 83 -7.87 21.52 -7.60
C LYS A 83 -9.16 20.97 -8.19
N ILE A 84 -9.30 19.66 -8.26
CA ILE A 84 -10.41 18.98 -8.93
C ILE A 84 -11.23 18.19 -7.89
N SER A 85 -12.55 18.15 -8.10
CA SER A 85 -13.46 17.39 -7.24
C SER A 85 -13.09 15.91 -7.18
N VAL A 86 -13.04 15.36 -5.96
CA VAL A 86 -12.73 13.95 -5.69
C VAL A 86 -13.65 13.01 -6.46
N LYS A 87 -14.96 13.33 -6.58
CA LYS A 87 -15.91 12.53 -7.37
C LYS A 87 -15.47 12.39 -8.83
N LYS A 88 -15.03 13.49 -9.45
CA LYS A 88 -14.61 13.49 -10.86
C LYS A 88 -13.32 12.71 -11.06
N ILE A 89 -12.29 12.95 -10.24
CA ILE A 89 -11.00 12.24 -10.37
C ILE A 89 -11.21 10.74 -10.17
N MET A 90 -11.87 10.34 -9.09
CA MET A 90 -12.12 8.92 -8.81
C MET A 90 -12.94 8.27 -9.92
N GLY A 91 -14.01 8.93 -10.39
CA GLY A 91 -14.83 8.41 -11.48
C GLY A 91 -14.05 8.22 -12.78
N THR A 92 -13.23 9.19 -13.18
CA THR A 92 -12.33 9.07 -14.34
C THR A 92 -11.31 7.96 -14.15
N CYS A 93 -10.70 7.85 -12.97
CA CYS A 93 -9.77 6.76 -12.66
C CYS A 93 -10.45 5.39 -12.80
N LEU A 94 -11.69 5.23 -12.31
CA LEU A 94 -12.41 3.95 -12.41
C LEU A 94 -12.75 3.59 -13.87
N ILE A 95 -13.06 4.57 -14.73
CA ILE A 95 -13.22 4.34 -16.18
C ILE A 95 -11.93 3.78 -16.76
N LEU A 96 -10.82 4.47 -16.56
CA LEU A 96 -9.53 4.06 -17.09
C LEU A 96 -9.10 2.69 -16.55
N LEU A 97 -9.29 2.45 -15.24
CA LEU A 97 -8.94 1.17 -14.61
C LEU A 97 -9.80 0.02 -15.14
N SER A 98 -11.11 0.23 -15.35
CA SER A 98 -11.97 -0.82 -15.90
C SER A 98 -11.51 -1.24 -17.31
N VAL A 99 -11.16 -0.27 -18.16
CA VAL A 99 -10.63 -0.52 -19.50
C VAL A 99 -9.28 -1.24 -19.43
N LEU A 100 -8.34 -0.74 -18.63
CA LEU A 100 -7.01 -1.33 -18.50
C LEU A 100 -7.06 -2.76 -17.95
N ILE A 101 -7.94 -3.04 -16.97
CA ILE A 101 -8.10 -4.38 -16.40
C ILE A 101 -8.74 -5.32 -17.43
N PHE A 102 -9.75 -4.88 -18.14
CA PHE A 102 -10.38 -5.65 -19.22
C PHE A 102 -9.39 -6.01 -20.33
N LEU A 103 -8.62 -5.02 -20.78
CA LEU A 103 -7.62 -5.19 -21.84
C LEU A 103 -6.46 -6.11 -21.42
N ARG A 104 -6.16 -6.27 -20.12
CA ARG A 104 -5.20 -7.31 -19.65
C ARG A 104 -5.58 -8.71 -20.11
N GLY A 105 -6.88 -9.02 -20.17
CA GLY A 105 -7.36 -10.32 -20.66
C GLY A 105 -7.15 -10.52 -22.18
N GLN A 106 -6.93 -9.45 -22.92
CA GLN A 106 -6.70 -9.51 -24.38
C GLN A 106 -5.25 -9.19 -24.76
N ALA A 107 -4.43 -8.80 -23.80
CA ALA A 107 -3.07 -8.41 -24.04
C ALA A 107 -2.22 -9.58 -24.53
N THR A 108 -1.40 -9.31 -25.54
CA THR A 108 -0.38 -10.21 -26.05
C THR A 108 0.91 -9.45 -26.26
N GLY A 109 2.01 -10.10 -25.91
CA GLY A 109 3.35 -9.54 -26.08
C GLY A 109 3.76 -8.53 -24.99
N PHE A 110 5.05 -8.45 -24.80
CA PHE A 110 5.69 -7.69 -23.71
C PHE A 110 5.33 -6.19 -23.69
N VAL A 111 5.37 -5.52 -24.85
CA VAL A 111 5.22 -4.06 -24.92
C VAL A 111 3.83 -3.62 -24.45
N ILE A 112 2.79 -4.35 -24.87
CA ILE A 112 1.41 -4.05 -24.50
C ILE A 112 1.21 -4.28 -22.98
N TRP A 113 1.70 -5.40 -22.46
CA TRP A 113 1.65 -5.69 -21.04
C TRP A 113 2.36 -4.64 -20.19
N TYR A 114 3.58 -4.27 -20.58
CA TYR A 114 4.36 -3.24 -19.90
C TYR A 114 3.63 -1.89 -19.88
N ALA A 115 3.14 -1.45 -21.03
CA ALA A 115 2.40 -0.18 -21.15
C ALA A 115 1.12 -0.18 -20.30
N MET A 116 0.35 -1.28 -20.32
CA MET A 116 -0.87 -1.36 -19.49
C MET A 116 -0.57 -1.38 -17.99
N MET A 117 0.46 -2.12 -17.56
CA MET A 117 0.85 -2.13 -16.15
C MET A 117 1.39 -0.77 -15.71
N PHE A 118 2.16 -0.09 -16.55
CA PHE A 118 2.63 1.27 -16.28
C PHE A 118 1.46 2.26 -16.18
N LEU A 119 0.54 2.26 -17.15
CA LEU A 119 -0.66 3.12 -17.13
C LEU A 119 -1.57 2.82 -15.93
N TYR A 120 -1.72 1.54 -15.57
CA TYR A 120 -2.43 1.17 -14.35
C TYR A 120 -1.77 1.79 -13.10
N GLY A 121 -0.44 1.83 -13.06
CA GLY A 121 0.32 2.50 -12.00
C GLY A 121 0.07 4.01 -11.98
N VAL A 122 0.10 4.67 -13.14
CA VAL A 122 -0.21 6.10 -13.28
C VAL A 122 -1.60 6.40 -12.73
N VAL A 123 -2.63 5.67 -13.15
CA VAL A 123 -4.01 5.88 -12.68
C VAL A 123 -4.12 5.58 -11.18
N SER A 124 -3.37 4.58 -10.69
CA SER A 124 -3.33 4.23 -9.26
C SER A 124 -2.75 5.35 -8.39
N ALA A 125 -1.81 6.13 -8.90
CA ALA A 125 -1.27 7.30 -8.20
C ALA A 125 -2.35 8.35 -7.91
N PHE A 126 -3.36 8.47 -8.76
CA PHE A 126 -4.45 9.44 -8.59
C PHE A 126 -5.57 8.92 -7.69
N TYR A 127 -6.04 7.70 -7.85
CA TYR A 127 -7.20 7.25 -7.08
C TYR A 127 -6.90 6.97 -5.60
N GLN A 128 -5.70 6.52 -5.25
CA GLN A 128 -5.37 6.19 -3.85
C GLN A 128 -5.47 7.40 -2.91
N PRO A 129 -4.89 8.57 -3.21
CA PRO A 129 -5.10 9.76 -2.39
C PRO A 129 -6.56 10.24 -2.38
N CYS A 130 -7.33 10.01 -3.46
CA CYS A 130 -8.77 10.33 -3.48
C CYS A 130 -9.55 9.57 -2.40
N VAL A 131 -9.20 8.33 -2.13
CA VAL A 131 -9.80 7.53 -1.05
C VAL A 131 -9.61 8.21 0.29
N THR A 132 -8.37 8.54 0.63
CA THR A 132 -8.03 9.21 1.90
C THR A 132 -8.73 10.56 2.02
N LYS A 133 -8.74 11.36 0.93
CA LYS A 133 -9.44 12.65 0.91
C LYS A 133 -10.96 12.48 1.05
N THR A 134 -11.57 11.48 0.42
CA THR A 134 -12.99 11.19 0.60
C THR A 134 -13.32 10.94 2.06
N VAL A 135 -12.54 10.10 2.72
CA VAL A 135 -12.75 9.78 4.14
C VAL A 135 -12.62 11.04 5.01
N SER A 136 -11.60 11.85 4.81
CA SER A 136 -11.39 13.08 5.58
C SER A 136 -12.49 14.13 5.36
N LEU A 137 -13.15 14.14 4.20
CA LEU A 137 -14.25 15.05 3.91
C LEU A 137 -15.59 14.62 4.54
N TRP A 138 -15.79 13.32 4.74
CA TRP A 138 -17.07 12.78 5.19
C TRP A 138 -17.13 12.44 6.68
N PHE A 139 -15.98 12.26 7.34
CA PHE A 139 -15.91 11.86 8.74
C PHE A 139 -15.28 12.94 9.62
N ASP A 140 -15.85 13.17 10.78
CA ASP A 140 -15.32 14.09 11.79
C ASP A 140 -14.12 13.46 12.51
N SER A 141 -13.32 14.27 13.20
CA SER A 141 -12.10 13.84 13.91
C SER A 141 -12.30 12.66 14.87
N GLU A 142 -13.51 12.52 15.47
CA GLU A 142 -13.84 11.44 16.40
C GLU A 142 -14.00 10.08 15.69
N GLU A 143 -14.54 10.07 14.48
CA GLU A 143 -14.81 8.86 13.69
C GLU A 143 -13.78 8.61 12.57
N LEU A 144 -12.96 9.61 12.26
CA LEU A 144 -11.96 9.57 11.19
C LEU A 144 -10.98 8.40 11.34
N ALA A 145 -10.56 8.11 12.58
CA ALA A 145 -9.67 6.97 12.87
C ALA A 145 -10.31 5.63 12.51
N THR A 146 -11.60 5.46 12.82
CA THR A 146 -12.36 4.24 12.49
C THR A 146 -12.54 4.09 10.98
N ALA A 147 -12.94 5.17 10.30
CA ALA A 147 -13.13 5.17 8.85
C ALA A 147 -11.82 4.88 8.08
N ASN A 148 -10.70 5.46 8.52
CA ASN A 148 -9.38 5.15 7.98
C ASN A 148 -8.97 3.70 8.26
N GLY A 149 -9.30 3.16 9.42
CA GLY A 149 -9.09 1.74 9.75
C GLY A 149 -9.84 0.82 8.78
N CYS A 150 -11.13 1.11 8.53
CA CYS A 150 -11.93 0.36 7.57
C CYS A 150 -11.36 0.40 6.15
N THR A 151 -10.95 1.58 5.67
CA THR A 151 -10.34 1.70 4.32
C THR A 151 -8.99 1.00 4.22
N THR A 152 -8.18 1.05 5.27
CA THR A 152 -6.89 0.34 5.31
C THR A 152 -7.07 -1.17 5.28
N ALA A 153 -8.09 -1.69 5.97
CA ALA A 153 -8.43 -3.12 5.96
C ALA A 153 -9.03 -3.60 4.62
N ALA A 154 -9.60 -2.71 3.81
CA ALA A 154 -10.29 -3.07 2.59
C ALA A 154 -9.39 -3.74 1.54
N SER A 155 -8.19 -3.21 1.29
CA SER A 155 -7.24 -3.79 0.33
C SER A 155 -6.77 -5.20 0.73
N PRO A 156 -6.32 -5.48 1.97
CA PRO A 156 -6.03 -6.82 2.42
C PRO A 156 -7.21 -7.79 2.31
N ILE A 157 -8.46 -7.36 2.55
CA ILE A 157 -9.65 -8.21 2.34
C ILE A 157 -9.73 -8.65 0.87
N GLY A 158 -9.55 -7.72 -0.07
CA GLY A 158 -9.50 -8.05 -1.49
C GLY A 158 -8.35 -8.99 -1.85
N GLN A 159 -7.17 -8.83 -1.24
CA GLN A 159 -6.03 -9.72 -1.43
C GLN A 159 -6.29 -11.12 -0.88
N ILE A 160 -6.95 -11.26 0.28
CA ILE A 160 -7.36 -12.54 0.84
C ILE A 160 -8.33 -13.24 -0.14
N THR A 161 -9.31 -12.51 -0.64
CA THR A 161 -10.29 -13.04 -1.61
C THR A 161 -9.59 -13.51 -2.88
N ALA A 162 -8.64 -12.75 -3.43
CA ALA A 162 -7.86 -13.17 -4.58
C ALA A 162 -7.00 -14.42 -4.28
N ASN A 163 -6.32 -14.44 -3.14
CA ASN A 163 -5.49 -15.58 -2.73
C ASN A 163 -6.29 -16.89 -2.63
N LEU A 164 -7.56 -16.79 -2.19
CA LEU A 164 -8.44 -17.96 -2.09
C LEU A 164 -9.04 -18.40 -3.43
N PHE A 165 -9.41 -17.44 -4.26
CA PHE A 165 -10.31 -17.74 -5.38
C PHE A 165 -9.72 -17.50 -6.76
N ALA A 166 -8.75 -16.59 -6.96
CA ALA A 166 -8.29 -16.22 -8.30
C ALA A 166 -7.72 -17.40 -9.09
N GLY A 167 -6.88 -18.22 -8.46
CA GLY A 167 -6.31 -19.41 -9.10
C GLY A 167 -7.39 -20.43 -9.47
N ARG A 168 -8.36 -20.68 -8.57
CA ARG A 168 -9.49 -21.60 -8.79
C ARG A 168 -10.44 -21.10 -9.87
N ILE A 169 -10.80 -19.82 -9.82
CA ILE A 169 -11.68 -19.23 -10.85
C ILE A 169 -11.00 -19.34 -12.20
N ALA A 170 -9.73 -18.95 -12.31
CA ALA A 170 -8.98 -19.04 -13.57
C ALA A 170 -8.87 -20.49 -14.07
N ALA A 171 -8.73 -21.47 -13.18
CA ALA A 171 -8.66 -22.89 -13.58
C ALA A 171 -10.00 -23.44 -14.13
N ASN A 172 -11.14 -22.89 -13.65
CA ASN A 172 -12.48 -23.33 -14.05
C ASN A 172 -13.06 -22.56 -15.25
N LEU A 173 -12.43 -21.44 -15.64
CA LEU A 173 -12.84 -20.66 -16.78
C LEU A 173 -12.21 -21.20 -18.08
N SER A 174 -12.99 -21.30 -19.16
CA SER A 174 -12.50 -21.75 -20.47
C SER A 174 -11.37 -20.89 -21.05
N GLY A 175 -11.40 -19.59 -20.76
CA GLY A 175 -10.36 -18.63 -21.16
C GLY A 175 -9.29 -18.41 -20.09
N GLY A 176 -9.28 -19.19 -19.02
CA GLY A 176 -8.26 -19.13 -17.97
C GLY A 176 -8.14 -17.75 -17.30
N TRP A 177 -6.89 -17.32 -17.08
CA TRP A 177 -6.57 -16.01 -16.48
C TRP A 177 -7.03 -14.83 -17.35
N ARG A 178 -7.08 -15.00 -18.69
CA ARG A 178 -7.54 -13.98 -19.64
C ARG A 178 -8.99 -13.62 -19.37
N GLN A 179 -9.85 -14.60 -19.26
CA GLN A 179 -11.27 -14.41 -18.99
C GLN A 179 -11.51 -13.84 -17.57
N LEU A 180 -10.69 -14.22 -16.59
CA LEU A 180 -10.77 -13.65 -15.24
C LEU A 180 -10.54 -12.14 -15.26
N PHE A 181 -9.52 -11.63 -15.98
CA PHE A 181 -9.28 -10.20 -16.08
C PHE A 181 -10.37 -9.47 -16.85
N MET A 182 -10.95 -10.06 -17.89
CA MET A 182 -12.11 -9.49 -18.59
C MET A 182 -13.31 -9.33 -17.66
N ILE A 183 -13.65 -10.38 -16.90
CA ILE A 183 -14.72 -10.33 -15.88
C ILE A 183 -14.43 -9.27 -14.82
N ALA A 184 -13.20 -9.24 -14.30
CA ALA A 184 -12.79 -8.24 -13.32
C ALA A 184 -12.91 -6.80 -13.87
N GLY A 185 -12.58 -6.57 -15.12
CA GLY A 185 -12.76 -5.29 -15.80
C GLY A 185 -14.24 -4.88 -15.87
N ILE A 186 -15.13 -5.81 -16.18
CA ILE A 186 -16.60 -5.57 -16.19
C ILE A 186 -17.09 -5.23 -14.76
N ILE A 187 -16.62 -5.95 -13.74
CA ILE A 187 -16.99 -5.66 -12.34
C ILE A 187 -16.54 -4.25 -11.94
N VAL A 188 -15.33 -3.83 -12.33
CA VAL A 188 -14.84 -2.47 -12.07
C VAL A 188 -15.64 -1.44 -12.86
N PHE A 189 -16.10 -1.76 -14.06
CA PHE A 189 -17.00 -0.89 -14.82
C PHE A 189 -18.36 -0.70 -14.11
N VAL A 190 -18.95 -1.77 -13.60
CA VAL A 190 -20.18 -1.68 -12.78
C VAL A 190 -19.94 -0.82 -11.54
N LEU A 191 -18.81 -1.02 -10.87
CA LEU A 191 -18.43 -0.20 -9.71
C LEU A 191 -18.26 1.29 -10.09
N MET A 192 -17.73 1.58 -11.26
CA MET A 192 -17.64 2.94 -11.80
C MET A 192 -19.05 3.56 -11.99
N VAL A 193 -20.00 2.82 -12.56
CA VAL A 193 -21.39 3.27 -12.71
C VAL A 193 -22.01 3.56 -11.33
N CYS A 194 -21.84 2.63 -10.37
CA CYS A 194 -22.27 2.85 -9.00
C CYS A 194 -21.65 4.12 -8.38
N TRP A 195 -20.35 4.36 -8.63
CA TRP A 195 -19.68 5.58 -8.17
C TRP A 195 -20.32 6.85 -8.74
N TRP A 196 -20.57 6.90 -10.04
CA TRP A 196 -21.19 8.08 -10.67
C TRP A 196 -22.61 8.35 -10.15
N ILE A 197 -23.40 7.32 -9.88
CA ILE A 197 -24.77 7.42 -9.36
C ILE A 197 -24.76 7.84 -7.87
N PHE A 198 -24.01 7.12 -7.04
CA PHE A 198 -24.11 7.26 -5.59
C PHE A 198 -23.08 8.20 -4.98
N ALA A 199 -21.92 8.48 -5.60
CA ALA A 199 -20.96 9.39 -5.01
C ALA A 199 -21.48 10.83 -5.04
N LYS A 200 -21.38 11.54 -3.90
CA LYS A 200 -21.75 12.95 -3.76
C LYS A 200 -20.54 13.81 -3.46
N ASN A 201 -20.50 15.00 -4.03
CA ASN A 201 -19.52 16.02 -3.68
C ASN A 201 -19.94 16.74 -2.39
N ARG A 202 -18.96 17.05 -1.55
CA ARG A 202 -19.14 17.92 -0.39
C ARG A 202 -18.51 19.30 -0.64
N THR A 203 -19.06 20.01 -1.61
CA THR A 203 -18.48 21.22 -2.23
C THR A 203 -18.20 22.37 -1.25
N SER A 204 -18.99 22.50 -0.19
CA SER A 204 -18.80 23.58 0.82
C SER A 204 -17.56 23.37 1.70
N MET A 205 -17.20 22.11 1.92
CA MET A 205 -16.04 21.74 2.75
C MET A 205 -14.76 21.64 1.93
N ASP A 206 -14.88 21.21 0.65
CA ASP A 206 -13.79 21.24 -0.32
C ASP A 206 -13.27 22.67 -0.55
N ALA A 207 -14.18 23.63 -0.71
CA ALA A 207 -13.83 25.04 -0.89
C ALA A 207 -13.19 25.69 0.36
N ALA A 208 -13.63 25.32 1.56
CA ALA A 208 -13.06 25.84 2.80
C ALA A 208 -11.67 25.26 3.08
N LEU A 209 -11.44 23.96 2.86
CA LEU A 209 -10.14 23.32 3.00
C LEU A 209 -9.16 23.81 1.93
N THR A 210 -9.62 23.93 0.67
CA THR A 210 -8.79 24.42 -0.44
C THR A 210 -8.41 25.89 -0.24
N SER A 211 -9.30 26.73 0.26
CA SER A 211 -9.00 28.14 0.51
C SER A 211 -8.01 28.37 1.67
N THR A 212 -8.04 27.52 2.69
CA THR A 212 -7.07 27.56 3.80
C THR A 212 -5.69 27.09 3.34
N THR A 213 -5.63 26.02 2.56
CA THR A 213 -4.39 25.43 2.05
C THR A 213 -3.72 26.34 1.00
N ILE A 214 -4.49 27.01 0.13
CA ILE A 214 -3.94 27.91 -0.92
C ILE A 214 -3.41 29.19 -0.32
N LYS A 215 -4.07 29.79 0.69
CA LYS A 215 -3.58 31.03 1.34
C LYS A 215 -2.25 30.86 2.10
N GLU A 216 -1.96 29.65 2.57
CA GLU A 216 -0.73 29.33 3.29
C GLU A 216 0.38 28.75 2.40
N GLY A 217 0.05 28.32 1.16
CA GLY A 217 0.91 27.45 0.33
C GLY A 217 1.86 28.13 -0.64
N GLU A 218 1.62 29.40 -1.04
CA GLU A 218 2.40 30.00 -2.13
C GLU A 218 3.85 30.39 -1.76
N ASN A 219 4.17 30.55 -0.49
CA ASN A 219 5.52 30.97 -0.09
C ASN A 219 6.39 29.87 0.55
N SER A 220 5.99 28.59 0.57
CA SER A 220 6.58 27.71 1.55
C SER A 220 6.82 26.24 1.14
N LEU A 221 6.39 25.73 -0.02
CA LEU A 221 6.61 24.31 -0.35
C LEU A 221 8.08 23.91 -0.24
N TRP A 222 8.97 24.66 -0.88
CA TRP A 222 10.42 24.39 -0.80
C TRP A 222 10.98 24.56 0.60
N LYS A 223 10.55 25.59 1.35
CA LYS A 223 10.97 25.77 2.76
C LYS A 223 10.47 24.63 3.65
N ASN A 224 9.26 24.13 3.41
CA ASN A 224 8.71 23.00 4.14
C ASN A 224 9.45 21.70 3.81
N ILE A 225 9.71 21.45 2.53
CA ILE A 225 10.52 20.31 2.07
C ILE A 225 11.92 20.37 2.72
N ILE A 226 12.61 21.47 2.60
CA ILE A 226 13.95 21.65 3.19
C ILE A 226 13.91 21.52 4.72
N GLY A 227 12.86 22.01 5.38
CA GLY A 227 12.69 21.88 6.82
C GLY A 227 12.51 20.42 7.27
N VAL A 228 11.78 19.63 6.50
CA VAL A 228 11.60 18.18 6.72
C VAL A 228 12.90 17.42 6.42
N LEU A 229 13.58 17.77 5.32
CA LEU A 229 14.84 17.16 4.89
C LEU A 229 16.02 17.40 5.83
N LYS A 230 15.98 18.47 6.64
CA LYS A 230 17.03 18.80 7.62
C LYS A 230 16.99 17.93 8.89
N ASP A 231 15.92 17.20 9.17
CA ASP A 231 15.82 16.36 10.35
C ASP A 231 16.27 14.91 10.04
N PRO A 232 17.43 14.46 10.56
CA PRO A 232 17.94 13.10 10.33
C PRO A 232 16.99 12.01 10.82
N TYR A 233 16.19 12.30 11.86
CA TYR A 233 15.17 11.37 12.36
C TYR A 233 14.14 11.03 11.29
N VAL A 234 13.68 12.05 10.58
CA VAL A 234 12.68 11.90 9.51
C VAL A 234 13.24 11.05 8.38
N TRP A 235 14.48 11.30 7.96
CA TRP A 235 15.15 10.49 6.94
C TRP A 235 15.29 9.03 7.34
N CYS A 236 15.69 8.76 8.58
CA CYS A 236 15.78 7.38 9.07
C CYS A 236 14.42 6.67 9.01
N MET A 237 13.33 7.35 9.37
CA MET A 237 11.98 6.78 9.29
C MET A 237 11.53 6.55 7.84
N ILE A 238 11.82 7.47 6.93
CA ILE A 238 11.51 7.36 5.49
C ILE A 238 12.26 6.16 4.88
N ILE A 239 13.55 6.04 5.15
CA ILE A 239 14.37 4.93 4.64
C ILE A 239 13.90 3.59 5.23
N ALA A 240 13.62 3.54 6.53
CA ALA A 240 13.08 2.35 7.18
C ALA A 240 11.77 1.89 6.52
N ASP A 241 10.83 2.82 6.28
CA ASP A 241 9.55 2.52 5.64
C ASP A 241 9.74 2.01 4.21
N ALA A 242 10.64 2.61 3.43
CA ALA A 242 10.96 2.18 2.07
C ALA A 242 11.51 0.75 2.03
N PHE A 243 12.40 0.37 2.95
CA PHE A 243 12.90 -1.00 3.08
C PHE A 243 11.81 -1.97 3.52
N PHE A 244 10.99 -1.61 4.52
CA PHE A 244 9.90 -2.46 4.97
C PHE A 244 8.90 -2.73 3.84
N LEU A 245 8.36 -1.67 3.24
CA LEU A 245 7.32 -1.81 2.23
C LEU A 245 7.85 -2.30 0.90
N GLY A 246 9.06 -1.89 0.50
CA GLY A 246 9.71 -2.40 -0.72
C GLY A 246 9.79 -3.93 -0.72
N LEU A 247 10.26 -4.52 0.37
CA LEU A 247 10.40 -5.97 0.48
C LEU A 247 9.08 -6.71 0.68
N ILE A 248 8.11 -6.10 1.40
CA ILE A 248 6.75 -6.65 1.52
C ILE A 248 6.08 -6.74 0.14
N TYR A 249 6.16 -5.69 -0.67
CA TYR A 249 5.59 -5.68 -2.02
C TYR A 249 6.32 -6.63 -2.97
N ALA A 250 7.66 -6.68 -2.92
CA ALA A 250 8.45 -7.63 -3.71
C ALA A 250 8.05 -9.08 -3.41
N ARG A 251 7.84 -9.43 -2.14
CA ARG A 251 7.28 -10.74 -1.77
C ARG A 251 5.87 -10.92 -2.31
N GLY A 252 5.00 -9.94 -2.14
CA GLY A 252 3.62 -10.00 -2.63
C GLY A 252 3.59 -10.34 -4.12
N THR A 253 4.53 -9.79 -4.88
CA THR A 253 4.67 -10.01 -6.32
C THR A 253 5.23 -11.40 -6.65
N TYR A 254 6.30 -11.83 -6.00
CA TYR A 254 7.02 -13.04 -6.41
C TYR A 254 6.79 -14.25 -5.51
N GLY A 255 6.22 -14.07 -4.31
CA GLY A 255 6.05 -15.18 -3.36
C GLY A 255 5.24 -16.34 -3.93
N ASN A 256 4.11 -16.06 -4.57
CA ASN A 256 3.30 -17.10 -5.21
C ASN A 256 4.00 -17.71 -6.44
N TYR A 257 4.72 -16.89 -7.22
CA TYR A 257 5.51 -17.36 -8.35
C TYR A 257 6.58 -18.36 -7.90
N VAL A 258 7.32 -18.03 -6.86
CA VAL A 258 8.35 -18.91 -6.28
C VAL A 258 7.76 -20.23 -5.81
N LEU A 259 6.62 -20.22 -5.12
CA LEU A 259 5.95 -21.45 -4.66
C LEU A 259 5.49 -22.35 -5.80
N GLN A 260 5.17 -21.77 -6.96
CA GLN A 260 4.71 -22.53 -8.13
C GLN A 260 5.86 -23.04 -9.02
N MET A 261 6.94 -22.28 -9.12
CA MET A 261 8.00 -22.49 -10.12
C MET A 261 9.32 -23.05 -9.57
N ASP A 262 9.57 -22.90 -8.25
CA ASP A 262 10.75 -23.54 -7.62
C ASP A 262 10.54 -25.06 -7.53
N PRO A 263 11.42 -25.90 -8.11
CA PRO A 263 11.28 -27.36 -8.10
C PRO A 263 11.15 -27.96 -6.69
N ASN A 264 11.75 -27.33 -5.67
CA ASN A 264 11.68 -27.79 -4.29
C ASN A 264 10.33 -27.49 -3.62
N TRP A 265 9.57 -26.53 -4.15
CA TRP A 265 8.23 -26.20 -3.68
C TRP A 265 7.15 -26.86 -4.54
N ALA A 266 7.14 -26.62 -5.83
CA ALA A 266 6.22 -27.16 -6.85
C ALA A 266 4.74 -27.18 -6.41
N ILE A 267 4.30 -26.12 -5.76
CA ILE A 267 2.94 -26.00 -5.20
C ILE A 267 1.97 -25.59 -6.29
N ASP A 268 0.84 -26.29 -6.40
CA ASP A 268 -0.22 -25.94 -7.34
C ASP A 268 -0.74 -24.51 -7.14
N LYS A 269 -1.08 -23.85 -8.25
CA LYS A 269 -1.59 -22.45 -8.25
C LYS A 269 -2.86 -22.26 -7.42
N THR A 270 -3.66 -23.31 -7.23
CA THR A 270 -4.90 -23.24 -6.44
C THR A 270 -4.62 -23.23 -4.94
N ILE A 271 -3.47 -23.73 -4.51
CA ILE A 271 -3.06 -23.88 -3.12
C ILE A 271 -2.04 -22.80 -2.73
N SER A 272 -1.17 -22.39 -3.66
CA SER A 272 -0.10 -21.42 -3.36
C SER A 272 -0.61 -20.10 -2.74
N GLY A 273 -1.82 -19.69 -3.09
CA GLY A 273 -2.48 -18.52 -2.54
C GLY A 273 -2.73 -18.57 -1.02
N TYR A 274 -2.86 -19.79 -0.42
CA TYR A 274 -3.10 -19.89 1.02
C TYR A 274 -1.97 -19.32 1.86
N ALA A 275 -0.74 -19.43 1.41
CA ALA A 275 0.42 -18.82 2.07
C ALA A 275 0.27 -17.30 2.18
N GLY A 276 -0.09 -16.64 1.07
CA GLY A 276 -0.38 -15.21 1.04
C GLY A 276 -1.61 -14.83 1.87
N MET A 277 -2.65 -15.68 1.86
CA MET A 277 -3.85 -15.48 2.67
C MET A 277 -3.54 -15.46 4.17
N CYS A 278 -2.77 -16.42 4.68
CA CYS A 278 -2.39 -16.49 6.09
C CYS A 278 -1.70 -15.19 6.53
N ASN A 279 -0.78 -14.68 5.72
CA ASN A 279 -0.11 -13.42 6.02
C ASN A 279 -1.07 -12.23 6.01
N ASN A 280 -1.90 -12.10 4.96
CA ASN A 280 -2.81 -10.97 4.82
C ASN A 280 -3.91 -10.97 5.89
N PHE A 281 -4.42 -12.14 6.28
CA PHE A 281 -5.41 -12.26 7.34
C PHE A 281 -4.83 -11.80 8.69
N CYS A 282 -3.67 -12.34 9.06
CA CYS A 282 -3.02 -12.01 10.32
C CYS A 282 -2.58 -10.53 10.36
N SER A 283 -2.03 -9.98 9.26
CA SER A 283 -1.64 -8.58 9.21
C SER A 283 -2.85 -7.65 9.28
N THR A 284 -3.96 -7.99 8.64
CA THR A 284 -5.21 -7.21 8.72
C THR A 284 -5.74 -7.16 10.14
N ALA A 285 -5.78 -8.31 10.82
CA ALA A 285 -6.16 -8.36 12.24
C ALA A 285 -5.23 -7.51 13.10
N ALA A 286 -3.93 -7.58 12.85
CA ALA A 286 -2.94 -6.81 13.59
C ALA A 286 -3.03 -5.30 13.33
N TYR A 287 -3.33 -4.85 12.11
CA TYR A 287 -3.58 -3.41 11.81
C TYR A 287 -4.71 -2.83 12.63
N ILE A 288 -5.72 -3.62 12.97
CA ILE A 288 -6.86 -3.20 13.77
C ILE A 288 -6.56 -3.31 15.28
N LEU A 289 -6.04 -4.45 15.69
CA LEU A 289 -5.88 -4.77 17.12
C LEU A 289 -4.68 -4.09 17.76
N LEU A 290 -3.56 -3.97 17.06
CA LEU A 290 -2.32 -3.48 17.66
C LEU A 290 -2.39 -2.02 18.12
N PRO A 291 -2.98 -1.07 17.37
CA PRO A 291 -3.19 0.30 17.86
C PRO A 291 -4.05 0.35 19.13
N ILE A 292 -5.05 -0.53 19.24
CA ILE A 292 -5.92 -0.62 20.42
C ILE A 292 -5.10 -1.11 21.63
N ILE A 293 -4.28 -2.15 21.44
CA ILE A 293 -3.40 -2.70 22.47
C ILE A 293 -2.39 -1.65 22.94
N ILE A 294 -1.73 -0.97 21.98
CA ILE A 294 -0.72 0.05 22.30
C ILE A 294 -1.34 1.22 23.07
N ARG A 295 -2.57 1.63 22.70
CA ARG A 295 -3.29 2.68 23.45
C ARG A 295 -3.54 2.28 24.91
N LYS A 296 -3.84 0.99 25.19
CA LYS A 296 -4.04 0.49 26.55
C LYS A 296 -2.72 0.40 27.35
N ILE A 297 -1.63 -0.03 26.72
CA ILE A 297 -0.32 -0.21 27.38
C ILE A 297 0.38 1.15 27.58
N GLY A 298 0.15 2.09 26.69
CA GLY A 298 0.72 3.43 26.69
C GLY A 298 1.59 3.74 25.47
N ASN A 299 1.34 4.88 24.84
CA ASN A 299 2.00 5.31 23.60
C ASN A 299 3.55 5.42 23.72
N LYS A 300 4.10 5.53 24.92
CA LYS A 300 5.56 5.57 25.14
C LYS A 300 6.28 4.29 24.67
N TYR A 301 5.58 3.16 24.65
CA TYR A 301 6.13 1.87 24.23
C TYR A 301 6.06 1.66 22.69
N TYR A 302 5.33 2.50 21.97
CA TYR A 302 5.10 2.32 20.55
C TYR A 302 6.38 2.19 19.72
N LYS A 303 7.39 3.02 20.01
CA LYS A 303 8.71 2.98 19.39
C LYS A 303 9.42 1.62 19.55
N TRP A 304 9.27 0.98 20.70
CA TRP A 304 9.85 -0.33 20.96
C TRP A 304 9.09 -1.43 20.25
N VAL A 305 7.77 -1.32 20.14
CA VAL A 305 6.95 -2.25 19.36
C VAL A 305 7.40 -2.23 17.90
N VAL A 306 7.55 -1.06 17.28
CA VAL A 306 8.02 -0.93 15.88
C VAL A 306 9.41 -1.56 15.71
N LEU A 307 10.32 -1.31 16.65
CA LEU A 307 11.68 -1.85 16.59
C LEU A 307 11.70 -3.38 16.70
N ILE A 308 11.05 -3.92 17.73
CA ILE A 308 11.05 -5.37 18.01
C ILE A 308 10.34 -6.13 16.88
N THR A 309 9.17 -5.66 16.45
CA THR A 309 8.41 -6.29 15.36
C THR A 309 9.18 -6.23 14.06
N GLY A 310 9.95 -5.15 13.83
CA GLY A 310 10.82 -4.98 12.67
C GLY A 310 11.94 -6.01 12.57
N PHE A 311 12.50 -6.45 13.70
CA PHE A 311 13.50 -7.51 13.70
C PHE A 311 12.88 -8.91 13.60
N ILE A 312 11.75 -9.14 14.24
CA ILE A 312 11.15 -10.48 14.31
C ILE A 312 10.50 -10.90 13.00
N ALA A 313 9.75 -10.00 12.34
CA ALA A 313 9.00 -10.35 11.15
C ALA A 313 9.85 -10.95 10.02
N PRO A 314 11.01 -10.39 9.62
CA PRO A 314 11.85 -10.97 8.58
C PRO A 314 12.36 -12.38 8.92
N ILE A 315 12.63 -12.66 10.20
CA ILE A 315 13.12 -13.97 10.63
C ILE A 315 12.11 -15.07 10.29
N PHE A 316 10.84 -14.85 10.58
CA PHE A 316 9.79 -15.82 10.24
C PHE A 316 9.64 -16.01 8.73
N PHE A 317 9.82 -14.95 7.92
CA PHE A 317 9.84 -15.11 6.47
C PHE A 317 11.00 -15.99 6.01
N ILE A 318 12.20 -15.75 6.53
CA ILE A 318 13.40 -16.52 6.18
C ILE A 318 13.19 -18.00 6.55
N ILE A 319 12.72 -18.28 7.75
CA ILE A 319 12.46 -19.65 8.21
C ILE A 319 11.40 -20.32 7.32
N GLY A 320 10.29 -19.62 7.05
CA GLY A 320 9.19 -20.15 6.26
C GLY A 320 9.63 -20.57 4.86
N TYR A 321 10.27 -19.67 4.10
CA TYR A 321 10.70 -19.98 2.72
C TYR A 321 11.86 -20.96 2.62
N ARG A 322 12.65 -21.15 3.69
CA ARG A 322 13.73 -22.17 3.73
C ARG A 322 13.27 -23.55 4.18
N SER A 323 12.08 -23.66 4.74
CA SER A 323 11.61 -24.91 5.34
C SER A 323 11.23 -25.98 4.33
N TYR A 324 10.90 -25.60 3.10
CA TYR A 324 10.29 -26.46 2.07
C TYR A 324 9.09 -27.26 2.59
N ASN A 325 8.43 -26.74 3.63
CA ASN A 325 7.22 -27.29 4.22
C ASN A 325 6.10 -26.25 4.15
N PHE A 326 5.06 -26.55 3.37
CA PHE A 326 3.99 -25.60 3.09
C PHE A 326 3.21 -25.19 4.35
N THR A 327 2.94 -26.15 5.24
CA THR A 327 2.23 -25.88 6.51
C THR A 327 3.06 -24.94 7.40
N LEU A 328 4.36 -25.23 7.55
CA LEU A 328 5.27 -24.39 8.32
C LEU A 328 5.40 -23.00 7.69
N LEU A 329 5.46 -22.91 6.37
CA LEU A 329 5.44 -21.62 5.65
C LEU A 329 4.19 -20.81 5.99
N CYS A 330 2.99 -21.42 5.92
CA CYS A 330 1.73 -20.74 6.25
C CYS A 330 1.72 -20.22 7.70
N ILE A 331 2.20 -21.01 8.66
CA ILE A 331 2.33 -20.61 10.07
C ILE A 331 3.31 -19.43 10.19
N CYS A 332 4.50 -19.54 9.61
CA CYS A 332 5.52 -18.50 9.65
C CYS A 332 5.03 -17.19 9.01
N LEU A 333 4.35 -17.28 7.87
CA LEU A 333 3.78 -16.09 7.20
C LEU A 333 2.64 -15.47 8.01
N GLY A 334 1.82 -16.27 8.69
CA GLY A 334 0.80 -15.78 9.61
C GLY A 334 1.41 -15.02 10.78
N VAL A 335 2.40 -15.60 11.45
CA VAL A 335 3.14 -14.95 12.55
C VAL A 335 3.82 -13.67 12.10
N ALA A 336 4.53 -13.70 10.95
CA ALA A 336 5.14 -12.52 10.37
C ALA A 336 4.09 -11.42 10.08
N GLY A 337 2.90 -11.81 9.60
CA GLY A 337 1.78 -10.89 9.37
C GLY A 337 1.36 -10.14 10.62
N ILE A 338 1.30 -10.80 11.79
CA ILE A 338 1.00 -10.14 13.07
C ILE A 338 2.03 -9.03 13.35
N PHE A 339 3.32 -9.32 13.17
CA PHE A 339 4.37 -8.35 13.43
C PHE A 339 4.37 -7.20 12.41
N TYR A 340 3.96 -7.42 11.16
CA TYR A 340 3.81 -6.33 10.19
C TYR A 340 2.74 -5.32 10.57
N GLY A 341 1.72 -5.73 11.31
CA GLY A 341 0.70 -4.83 11.84
C GLY A 341 1.26 -3.71 12.72
N GLY A 342 2.41 -3.93 13.36
CA GLY A 342 3.09 -2.91 14.16
C GLY A 342 4.01 -1.98 13.36
N ILE A 343 4.65 -2.50 12.31
CA ILE A 343 5.69 -1.79 11.58
C ILE A 343 5.10 -0.72 10.66
N VAL A 344 4.19 -1.14 9.75
CA VAL A 344 3.70 -0.28 8.66
C VAL A 344 2.99 0.99 9.14
N PRO A 345 2.04 0.95 10.09
CA PRO A 345 1.50 2.17 10.66
C PRO A 345 2.47 2.85 11.63
N GLY A 346 3.43 2.09 12.19
CA GLY A 346 4.33 2.54 13.23
C GLY A 346 5.36 3.54 12.75
N THR A 347 6.04 3.29 11.66
CA THR A 347 7.01 4.19 11.05
C THR A 347 6.37 5.54 10.71
N LYS A 348 5.18 5.51 10.12
CA LYS A 348 4.40 6.71 9.77
C LYS A 348 3.98 7.51 11.00
N THR A 349 3.49 6.82 12.03
CA THR A 349 3.08 7.46 13.28
C THR A 349 4.27 8.10 14.01
N LEU A 350 5.41 7.39 14.12
CA LEU A 350 6.61 7.91 14.77
C LEU A 350 7.18 9.14 14.03
N MET A 351 7.14 9.16 12.71
CA MET A 351 7.53 10.31 11.91
C MET A 351 6.62 11.51 12.15
N LEU A 352 5.29 11.31 12.13
CA LEU A 352 4.32 12.39 12.31
C LEU A 352 4.28 12.96 13.73
N GLN A 353 4.73 12.22 14.74
CA GLN A 353 4.85 12.69 16.12
C GLN A 353 6.07 13.62 16.33
N ARG A 354 6.94 13.77 15.32
CA ARG A 354 8.12 14.62 15.43
C ARG A 354 7.75 16.11 15.40
N PRO A 355 8.28 16.95 16.31
CA PRO A 355 7.99 18.40 16.33
C PRO A 355 8.33 19.11 15.02
N SER A 356 9.39 18.68 14.33
CA SER A 356 9.81 19.23 13.02
C SER A 356 8.81 18.98 11.89
N VAL A 357 7.89 18.03 12.07
CA VAL A 357 6.89 17.57 11.08
C VAL A 357 5.48 18.08 11.42
N SER A 358 5.29 18.81 12.51
CA SER A 358 3.97 19.28 12.95
C SER A 358 3.33 20.30 11.99
N GLY A 359 1.99 20.34 11.97
CA GLY A 359 1.21 21.32 11.18
C GLY A 359 1.32 21.11 9.68
N ILE A 360 1.58 22.19 8.93
CA ILE A 360 1.65 22.20 7.46
C ILE A 360 2.71 21.23 6.90
N ARG A 361 3.79 21.01 7.66
CA ARG A 361 4.88 20.13 7.25
C ARG A 361 4.51 18.64 7.31
N ALA A 362 3.46 18.26 8.03
CA ALA A 362 3.02 16.85 8.13
C ALA A 362 2.62 16.29 6.75
N GLY A 363 1.88 17.05 5.96
CA GLY A 363 1.51 16.66 4.60
C GLY A 363 2.72 16.49 3.68
N THR A 364 3.66 17.44 3.74
CA THR A 364 4.91 17.39 2.95
C THR A 364 5.77 16.18 3.34
N ALA A 365 5.94 15.94 4.64
CA ALA A 365 6.72 14.79 5.14
C ALA A 365 6.08 13.46 4.74
N PHE A 366 4.75 13.36 4.84
CA PHE A 366 4.01 12.16 4.42
C PHE A 366 4.12 11.94 2.91
N GLY A 367 3.96 13.00 2.10
CA GLY A 367 4.14 12.93 0.64
C GLY A 367 5.54 12.48 0.23
N LEU A 368 6.58 13.01 0.88
CA LEU A 368 7.96 12.59 0.66
C LEU A 368 8.16 11.12 1.04
N MET A 369 7.65 10.70 2.19
CA MET A 369 7.70 9.31 2.64
C MET A 369 7.04 8.37 1.64
N MET A 370 5.84 8.69 1.15
CA MET A 370 5.14 7.89 0.13
C MET A 370 5.93 7.81 -1.19
N THR A 371 6.57 8.89 -1.61
CA THR A 371 7.38 8.89 -2.84
C THR A 371 8.59 7.98 -2.71
N VAL A 372 9.33 8.09 -1.60
CA VAL A 372 10.52 7.23 -1.34
C VAL A 372 10.11 5.79 -1.09
N GLU A 373 8.97 5.55 -0.43
CA GLU A 373 8.34 4.22 -0.29
C GLU A 373 8.11 3.57 -1.67
N ARG A 374 7.48 4.28 -2.60
CA ARG A 374 7.21 3.76 -3.96
C ARG A 374 8.48 3.53 -4.77
N LEU A 375 9.48 4.38 -4.59
CA LEU A 375 10.80 4.17 -5.17
C LEU A 375 11.45 2.89 -4.60
N GLY A 376 11.39 2.70 -3.29
CA GLY A 376 11.87 1.48 -2.63
C GLY A 376 11.16 0.22 -3.13
N VAL A 377 9.84 0.28 -3.30
CA VAL A 377 9.05 -0.82 -3.91
C VAL A 377 9.54 -1.11 -5.34
N THR A 378 9.70 -0.08 -6.16
CA THR A 378 10.15 -0.23 -7.55
C THR A 378 11.53 -0.90 -7.60
N VAL A 379 12.47 -0.39 -6.83
CA VAL A 379 13.84 -0.93 -6.77
C VAL A 379 13.84 -2.37 -6.25
N ALA A 380 13.12 -2.66 -5.17
CA ALA A 380 13.06 -4.00 -4.60
C ALA A 380 12.43 -5.02 -5.56
N VAL A 381 11.32 -4.66 -6.23
CA VAL A 381 10.67 -5.55 -7.21
C VAL A 381 11.57 -5.82 -8.41
N HIS A 382 12.26 -4.80 -8.95
CA HIS A 382 13.14 -4.99 -10.11
C HIS A 382 14.39 -5.81 -9.76
N ILE A 383 15.07 -5.50 -8.65
CA ILE A 383 16.27 -6.22 -8.23
C ILE A 383 15.92 -7.67 -7.90
N LEU A 384 14.92 -7.89 -7.06
CA LEU A 384 14.53 -9.24 -6.65
C LEU A 384 14.02 -10.07 -7.84
N GLY A 385 13.22 -9.45 -8.74
CA GLY A 385 12.74 -10.13 -9.94
C GLY A 385 13.89 -10.56 -10.84
N GLY A 386 14.86 -9.68 -11.09
CA GLY A 386 16.04 -10.01 -11.89
C GLY A 386 16.81 -11.20 -11.30
N ILE A 387 16.97 -11.27 -9.98
CA ILE A 387 17.68 -12.37 -9.31
C ILE A 387 16.84 -13.65 -9.33
N ILE A 388 15.55 -13.61 -8.97
CA ILE A 388 14.67 -14.79 -8.90
C ILE A 388 14.53 -15.45 -10.27
N PHE A 389 14.31 -14.68 -11.33
CA PHE A 389 14.09 -15.25 -12.66
C PHE A 389 15.36 -15.84 -13.28
N ASN A 390 16.54 -15.52 -12.73
CA ASN A 390 17.81 -16.13 -13.12
C ASN A 390 18.25 -17.29 -12.20
N SER A 391 17.50 -17.59 -11.13
CA SER A 391 17.85 -18.60 -10.11
C SER A 391 16.86 -19.77 -10.14
N ALA A 392 16.78 -20.47 -11.29
CA ALA A 392 15.73 -21.45 -11.57
C ALA A 392 15.55 -22.53 -10.48
N ASP A 393 16.63 -23.04 -9.89
CA ASP A 393 16.59 -24.16 -8.95
C ASP A 393 16.60 -23.73 -7.47
N THR A 394 16.76 -22.45 -7.19
CA THR A 394 16.96 -21.94 -5.82
C THR A 394 16.15 -20.68 -5.53
N MET A 395 14.99 -20.51 -6.18
CA MET A 395 14.16 -19.32 -6.05
C MET A 395 13.72 -19.05 -4.61
N GLY A 396 13.37 -20.10 -3.85
CA GLY A 396 12.95 -19.98 -2.45
C GLY A 396 14.10 -19.54 -1.54
N LEU A 397 15.31 -20.06 -1.76
CA LEU A 397 16.51 -19.62 -1.04
C LEU A 397 16.86 -18.16 -1.38
N THR A 398 16.76 -17.79 -2.65
CA THR A 398 17.00 -16.44 -3.14
C THR A 398 16.00 -15.44 -2.50
N LEU A 399 14.72 -15.75 -2.53
CA LEU A 399 13.69 -14.95 -1.91
C LEU A 399 13.93 -14.80 -0.41
N SER A 400 14.24 -15.91 0.30
CA SER A 400 14.52 -15.88 1.74
C SER A 400 15.76 -15.06 2.09
N SER A 401 16.80 -15.16 1.29
CA SER A 401 18.05 -14.40 1.50
C SER A 401 17.84 -12.91 1.26
N PHE A 402 17.02 -12.54 0.28
CA PHE A 402 16.65 -11.14 0.04
C PHE A 402 15.87 -10.53 1.22
N TYR A 403 15.14 -11.36 1.98
CA TYR A 403 14.50 -10.90 3.20
C TYR A 403 15.46 -10.50 4.32
N ALA A 404 16.68 -10.99 4.33
CA ALA A 404 17.69 -10.54 5.28
C ALA A 404 17.96 -9.03 5.15
N LEU A 405 17.81 -8.46 3.95
CA LEU A 405 17.91 -7.01 3.73
C LEU A 405 16.84 -6.22 4.49
N GLN A 406 15.72 -6.83 4.82
CA GLN A 406 14.68 -6.15 5.62
C GLN A 406 15.14 -5.85 7.05
N LEU A 407 16.14 -6.56 7.56
CA LEU A 407 16.75 -6.28 8.86
C LEU A 407 17.49 -4.93 8.89
N ILE A 408 17.77 -4.33 7.73
CA ILE A 408 18.32 -2.97 7.63
C ILE A 408 17.31 -1.93 8.12
N ALA A 409 16.03 -2.14 7.87
CA ALA A 409 14.98 -1.19 8.24
C ALA A 409 14.91 -0.92 9.77
N PRO A 410 14.82 -1.93 10.65
CA PRO A 410 14.82 -1.66 12.09
C PRO A 410 16.13 -1.06 12.61
N VAL A 411 17.26 -1.23 11.90
CA VAL A 411 18.51 -0.52 12.23
C VAL A 411 18.34 0.99 12.05
N PHE A 412 17.73 1.43 10.95
CA PHE A 412 17.40 2.85 10.76
C PHE A 412 16.42 3.37 11.82
N VAL A 413 15.43 2.58 12.21
CA VAL A 413 14.55 2.93 13.34
C VAL A 413 15.35 3.08 14.63
N LEU A 414 16.28 2.17 14.91
CA LEU A 414 17.16 2.25 16.09
C LEU A 414 18.03 3.51 16.06
N ILE A 415 18.65 3.82 14.92
CA ILE A 415 19.46 5.04 14.74
C ILE A 415 18.61 6.28 15.03
N ALA A 416 17.39 6.36 14.51
CA ALA A 416 16.48 7.47 14.76
C ALA A 416 16.16 7.62 16.25
N LEU A 417 15.88 6.51 16.95
CA LEU A 417 15.59 6.53 18.37
C LEU A 417 16.79 6.94 19.22
N LEU A 418 17.98 6.50 18.87
CA LEU A 418 19.22 6.92 19.52
C LEU A 418 19.50 8.40 19.31
N TYR A 419 19.29 8.91 18.09
CA TYR A 419 19.40 10.32 17.79
C TYR A 419 18.43 11.18 18.61
N ASP A 420 17.14 10.79 18.70
CA ASP A 420 16.15 11.47 19.53
C ASP A 420 16.55 11.52 21.02
N ARG A 421 17.10 10.38 21.52
CA ARG A 421 17.58 10.29 22.89
C ARG A 421 18.78 11.22 23.15
N ALA A 422 19.71 11.31 22.20
CA ALA A 422 20.87 12.18 22.31
C ALA A 422 20.47 13.67 22.30
N GLN A 423 19.51 14.05 21.44
CA GLN A 423 18.97 15.42 21.39
C GLN A 423 18.29 15.82 22.71
N LYS A 424 17.47 14.93 23.27
CA LYS A 424 16.80 15.18 24.57
C LYS A 424 17.81 15.32 25.71
N LYS A 425 18.90 14.51 25.71
CA LYS A 425 19.95 14.62 26.72
C LYS A 425 20.71 15.96 26.62
N LYS A 426 21.03 16.41 25.40
CA LYS A 426 21.66 17.72 25.17
C LYS A 426 20.75 18.88 25.61
N ALA A 427 19.46 18.82 25.29
CA ALA A 427 18.49 19.82 25.71
C ALA A 427 18.37 19.92 27.25
N ALA A 428 18.39 18.77 27.94
CA ALA A 428 18.35 18.73 29.40
C ALA A 428 19.64 19.16 30.07
N GLN A 429 20.78 19.14 29.38
CA GLN A 429 22.07 19.66 29.90
C GLN A 429 22.22 21.16 29.70
N ASN A 430 21.48 21.74 28.73
CA ASN A 430 21.52 23.17 28.40
C ASN A 430 20.37 23.96 29.06
N ALA A 431 19.45 23.30 29.74
CA ALA A 431 18.37 23.88 30.55
C ALA A 431 18.73 23.88 32.05
#